data_0b5424fa49e17f0ac1f24a6f69e52ceb
#
_entry.id   0b5424fa49e17f0ac1f24a6f69e52ceb
#
_cell.length_a   1.000
_cell.length_b   1.000
_cell.length_c   1.000
_cell.angle_alpha   90.00
_cell.angle_beta   90.00
_cell.angle_gamma   90.00
#
_symmetry.space_group_name_H-M   'P 1'
#
loop_
_entity.id
_entity.type
_entity.pdbx_description
1 polymer ?
#
loop_
_entity_poly.entity_id
_entity_poly.type
_entity_poly.pdbx_seq_one_letter_code
_entity_poly.pdbx_strand_id
1 'polypeptide(L)'
;EGSVETNIVDLGNILPGHQISDTYIAVKTVVAELIKLNILPIILGGGQDITYAQYLAYETLEQKVDLVVVDSHFDMDEDITETIETNSIAYLNKIFLHEPNYLFNFSNIGYQTYFVNQDSLRVMEKLFFDAVRLGEISGSVHLAEPIIRNANMLSFDISSIRGSDAMANGNAGPNGFYGEEACQICRYAGYNDKLTSIGFYEFNPAYDQNGQTAMLMAQMVWCFIDGFYNRKNDVPLFHKADYVTYKTSLTEEAHELVFIKSKKTDR
;
A
#
# COMPACT_ATOMS: atom_id res chain seq x y z
N GLU A 1 -11.74 24.66 -14.70
CA GLU A 1 -11.20 23.83 -13.61
C GLU A 1 -12.17 23.97 -12.45
N GLY A 2 -13.13 23.03 -12.37
CA GLY A 2 -14.14 23.06 -11.34
C GLY A 2 -13.50 22.81 -9.98
N SER A 3 -13.83 23.64 -9.00
CA SER A 3 -13.58 23.33 -7.59
C SER A 3 -14.38 22.08 -7.28
N VAL A 4 -13.73 20.92 -7.26
CA VAL A 4 -14.32 19.71 -6.72
C VAL A 4 -14.51 19.99 -5.24
N GLU A 5 -15.75 19.98 -4.74
CA GLU A 5 -16.01 20.01 -3.31
C GLU A 5 -15.41 18.73 -2.72
N THR A 6 -14.21 18.86 -2.15
CA THR A 6 -13.53 17.75 -1.50
C THR A 6 -14.09 17.60 -0.10
N ASN A 7 -14.76 16.51 0.16
CA ASN A 7 -15.20 16.13 1.50
C ASN A 7 -14.03 15.43 2.23
N ILE A 8 -13.08 16.21 2.74
CA ILE A 8 -11.98 15.72 3.57
C ILE A 8 -12.27 16.12 5.00
N VAL A 9 -12.16 15.17 5.91
CA VAL A 9 -12.39 15.39 7.36
C VAL A 9 -11.21 14.85 8.13
N ASP A 10 -10.64 15.67 8.99
CA ASP A 10 -9.67 15.24 10.00
C ASP A 10 -10.46 14.66 11.20
N LEU A 11 -10.24 13.37 11.47
CA LEU A 11 -10.88 12.67 12.60
C LEU A 11 -10.06 12.78 13.90
N GLY A 12 -8.92 13.46 13.86
CA GLY A 12 -8.00 13.59 14.98
C GLY A 12 -7.10 12.36 15.15
N ASN A 13 -6.57 12.21 16.37
CA ASN A 13 -5.55 11.21 16.67
C ASN A 13 -6.12 10.03 17.46
N ILE A 14 -5.72 8.82 17.09
CA ILE A 14 -5.87 7.64 17.93
C ILE A 14 -4.80 7.73 19.03
N LEU A 15 -5.24 7.83 20.28
CA LEU A 15 -4.33 7.87 21.42
C LEU A 15 -3.74 6.47 21.67
N PRO A 16 -2.43 6.39 22.02
CA PRO A 16 -1.83 5.12 22.36
C PRO A 16 -2.48 4.52 23.60
N GLY A 17 -2.70 3.21 23.59
CA GLY A 17 -3.17 2.47 24.75
C GLY A 17 -2.06 2.15 25.75
N HIS A 18 -2.36 1.34 26.74
CA HIS A 18 -1.35 0.84 27.69
C HIS A 18 -0.40 -0.18 27.05
N GLN A 19 -0.91 -0.91 26.07
CA GLN A 19 -0.16 -1.89 25.28
C GLN A 19 -0.31 -1.57 23.78
N ILE A 20 0.64 -2.01 22.98
CA ILE A 20 0.62 -1.85 21.51
C ILE A 20 -0.67 -2.46 20.93
N SER A 21 -1.09 -3.61 21.46
CA SER A 21 -2.34 -4.27 21.07
C SER A 21 -3.59 -3.40 21.20
N ASP A 22 -3.64 -2.51 22.18
CA ASP A 22 -4.78 -1.58 22.37
C ASP A 22 -4.86 -0.62 21.18
N THR A 23 -3.72 -0.11 20.72
CA THR A 23 -3.63 0.75 19.55
C THR A 23 -4.05 0.01 18.27
N TYR A 24 -3.63 -1.27 18.12
CA TYR A 24 -4.07 -2.07 16.97
C TYR A 24 -5.58 -2.29 16.95
N ILE A 25 -6.19 -2.58 18.10
CA ILE A 25 -7.64 -2.74 18.20
C ILE A 25 -8.35 -1.43 17.84
N ALA A 26 -7.85 -0.29 18.29
CA ALA A 26 -8.43 1.01 17.98
C ALA A 26 -8.35 1.33 16.48
N VAL A 27 -7.16 1.15 15.86
CA VAL A 27 -6.96 1.37 14.41
C VAL A 27 -7.85 0.41 13.60
N LYS A 28 -7.81 -0.90 13.91
CA LYS A 28 -8.67 -1.92 13.28
C LYS A 28 -10.14 -1.50 13.29
N THR A 29 -10.64 -1.07 14.45
CA THR A 29 -12.05 -0.70 14.63
C THR A 29 -12.42 0.52 13.81
N VAL A 30 -11.62 1.58 13.90
CA VAL A 30 -11.89 2.84 13.16
C VAL A 30 -11.83 2.60 11.65
N VAL A 31 -10.79 1.90 11.16
CA VAL A 31 -10.63 1.62 9.73
C VAL A 31 -11.78 0.76 9.21
N ALA A 32 -12.19 -0.29 9.95
CA ALA A 32 -13.30 -1.15 9.55
C ALA A 32 -14.62 -0.37 9.47
N GLU A 33 -14.91 0.49 10.44
CA GLU A 33 -16.15 1.28 10.41
C GLU A 33 -16.15 2.31 9.27
N LEU A 34 -15.01 2.95 8.97
CA LEU A 34 -14.93 3.88 7.86
C LEU A 34 -15.13 3.17 6.51
N ILE A 35 -14.51 2.02 6.31
CA ILE A 35 -14.68 1.22 5.07
C ILE A 35 -16.14 0.79 4.90
N LYS A 36 -16.83 0.35 5.97
CA LYS A 36 -18.27 0.02 5.93
C LYS A 36 -19.13 1.19 5.45
N LEU A 37 -18.73 2.40 5.81
CA LEU A 37 -19.41 3.63 5.40
C LEU A 37 -19.01 4.12 4.00
N ASN A 38 -18.17 3.36 3.28
CA ASN A 38 -17.54 3.76 2.01
C ASN A 38 -16.70 5.05 2.12
N ILE A 39 -16.11 5.27 3.29
CA ILE A 39 -15.16 6.35 3.55
C ILE A 39 -13.76 5.76 3.48
N LEU A 40 -12.88 6.36 2.68
CA LEU A 40 -11.50 5.92 2.56
C LEU A 40 -10.64 6.58 3.64
N PRO A 41 -10.14 5.81 4.64
CA PRO A 41 -9.21 6.34 5.62
C PRO A 41 -7.82 6.55 5.03
N ILE A 42 -7.23 7.69 5.36
CA ILE A 42 -5.81 7.99 5.19
C ILE A 42 -5.21 7.99 6.60
N ILE A 43 -4.33 7.03 6.87
CA ILE A 43 -3.68 6.87 8.17
C ILE A 43 -2.32 7.56 8.11
N LEU A 44 -2.03 8.44 9.07
CA LEU A 44 -0.75 9.14 9.15
C LEU A 44 -0.04 8.79 10.44
N GLY A 45 1.12 8.18 10.31
CA GLY A 45 2.04 7.99 11.42
C GLY A 45 1.90 6.69 12.18
N GLY A 46 2.77 6.59 13.16
CA GLY A 46 3.14 5.39 13.87
C GLY A 46 4.19 4.58 13.13
N GLY A 47 4.63 3.51 13.74
CA GLY A 47 5.49 2.51 13.10
C GLY A 47 4.75 1.74 12.01
N GLN A 48 5.48 1.11 11.11
CA GLN A 48 4.88 0.36 10.01
C GLN A 48 4.14 -0.90 10.47
N ASP A 49 4.35 -1.35 11.70
CA ASP A 49 3.57 -2.38 12.37
C ASP A 49 2.05 -2.09 12.40
N ILE A 50 1.64 -0.81 12.32
CA ILE A 50 0.23 -0.41 12.19
C ILE A 50 -0.39 -0.93 10.88
N THR A 51 0.40 -1.28 9.88
CA THR A 51 -0.07 -2.02 8.68
C THR A 51 -0.78 -3.31 9.06
N TYR A 52 -0.31 -4.02 10.09
CA TYR A 52 -1.02 -5.20 10.61
C TYR A 52 -2.40 -4.85 11.18
N ALA A 53 -2.50 -3.76 11.94
CA ALA A 53 -3.79 -3.28 12.44
C ALA A 53 -4.75 -2.85 11.32
N GLN A 54 -4.23 -2.21 10.27
CA GLN A 54 -4.98 -1.87 9.07
C GLN A 54 -5.48 -3.13 8.34
N TYR A 55 -4.63 -4.17 8.22
CA TYR A 55 -5.01 -5.49 7.67
C TYR A 55 -6.13 -6.17 8.47
N LEU A 56 -6.06 -6.13 9.81
CA LEU A 56 -7.09 -6.71 10.68
C LEU A 56 -8.48 -6.07 10.50
N ALA A 57 -8.57 -4.85 9.94
CA ALA A 57 -9.86 -4.27 9.59
C ALA A 57 -10.55 -5.07 8.48
N TYR A 58 -9.81 -5.58 7.50
CA TYR A 58 -10.35 -6.41 6.42
C TYR A 58 -10.79 -7.79 6.92
N GLU A 59 -10.09 -8.36 7.88
CA GLU A 59 -10.56 -9.54 8.61
C GLU A 59 -11.93 -9.29 9.25
N THR A 60 -12.08 -8.16 9.97
CA THR A 60 -13.35 -7.79 10.59
C THR A 60 -14.49 -7.62 9.58
N LEU A 61 -14.16 -7.25 8.35
CA LEU A 61 -15.10 -7.11 7.24
C LEU A 61 -15.31 -8.41 6.45
N GLU A 62 -14.59 -9.48 6.78
CA GLU A 62 -14.55 -10.75 6.04
C GLU A 62 -14.22 -10.53 4.55
N GLN A 63 -13.35 -9.57 4.26
CA GLN A 63 -12.95 -9.17 2.91
C GLN A 63 -11.54 -9.62 2.60
N LYS A 64 -11.35 -10.29 1.46
CA LYS A 64 -10.01 -10.55 0.93
C LYS A 64 -9.34 -9.24 0.53
N VAL A 65 -8.03 -9.17 0.79
CA VAL A 65 -7.24 -7.96 0.58
C VAL A 65 -6.02 -8.23 -0.31
N ASP A 66 -5.85 -7.41 -1.32
CA ASP A 66 -4.61 -7.26 -2.07
C ASP A 66 -3.83 -6.12 -1.41
N LEU A 67 -2.73 -6.48 -0.73
CA LEU A 67 -1.87 -5.54 -0.01
C LEU A 67 -0.68 -5.15 -0.88
N VAL A 68 -0.51 -3.86 -1.09
CA VAL A 68 0.71 -3.29 -1.65
C VAL A 68 1.47 -2.54 -0.56
N VAL A 69 2.74 -2.85 -0.40
CA VAL A 69 3.67 -2.17 0.48
C VAL A 69 4.73 -1.46 -0.35
N VAL A 70 4.97 -0.19 -0.08
CA VAL A 70 6.09 0.57 -0.64
C VAL A 70 7.14 0.68 0.45
N ASP A 71 8.22 -0.08 0.29
CA ASP A 71 9.24 -0.23 1.31
C ASP A 71 10.57 -0.69 0.73
N SER A 72 11.67 -0.27 1.35
CA SER A 72 13.04 -0.71 1.04
C SER A 72 13.39 -2.10 1.60
N HIS A 73 12.60 -2.60 2.57
CA HIS A 73 12.74 -3.88 3.26
C HIS A 73 11.53 -4.79 2.99
N PHE A 74 11.59 -6.01 3.49
CA PHE A 74 10.42 -6.90 3.53
C PHE A 74 9.82 -7.04 4.93
N ASP A 75 10.41 -6.49 5.95
CA ASP A 75 9.94 -6.53 7.34
C ASP A 75 9.42 -7.92 7.77
N MET A 76 10.23 -8.92 7.44
CA MET A 76 10.03 -10.32 7.79
C MET A 76 11.23 -10.81 8.60
N ASP A 77 10.98 -11.42 9.75
CA ASP A 77 11.99 -12.10 10.53
C ASP A 77 12.23 -13.52 9.99
N GLU A 78 13.47 -13.99 10.06
CA GLU A 78 13.85 -15.34 9.66
C GLU A 78 13.30 -16.42 10.59
N ASP A 79 13.26 -16.12 11.88
CA ASP A 79 12.71 -17.00 12.92
C ASP A 79 11.20 -16.80 13.07
N ILE A 80 10.44 -17.43 12.20
CA ILE A 80 8.98 -17.42 12.26
C ILE A 80 8.53 -18.24 13.48
N THR A 81 8.53 -17.62 14.65
CA THR A 81 7.95 -18.17 15.86
C THR A 81 6.67 -17.40 16.21
N GLU A 82 5.63 -18.14 16.64
CA GLU A 82 4.34 -17.54 17.05
C GLU A 82 4.45 -16.51 18.19
N THR A 83 5.62 -16.44 18.83
CA THR A 83 5.88 -15.61 20.03
C THR A 83 6.50 -14.26 19.71
N ILE A 84 6.75 -13.91 18.44
CA ILE A 84 7.35 -12.62 18.10
C ILE A 84 6.33 -11.50 18.38
N GLU A 85 6.71 -10.56 19.23
CA GLU A 85 5.96 -9.32 19.40
C GLU A 85 5.95 -8.58 18.06
N THR A 86 4.76 -8.11 17.66
CA THR A 86 4.62 -7.33 16.42
C THR A 86 5.41 -6.04 16.58
N ASN A 87 6.28 -5.77 15.61
CA ASN A 87 7.06 -4.55 15.52
C ASN A 87 7.20 -4.15 14.05
N SER A 88 7.76 -2.97 13.77
CA SER A 88 7.86 -2.42 12.42
C SER A 88 8.75 -3.23 11.47
N ILE A 89 9.64 -4.07 11.98
CA ILE A 89 10.56 -4.88 11.17
C ILE A 89 10.14 -6.36 10.99
N ALA A 90 8.99 -6.76 11.54
CA ALA A 90 8.52 -8.16 11.47
C ALA A 90 6.99 -8.29 11.37
N TYR A 91 6.28 -7.22 11.07
CA TYR A 91 4.80 -7.24 11.01
C TYR A 91 4.25 -8.11 9.87
N LEU A 92 4.99 -8.30 8.77
CA LEU A 92 4.55 -9.15 7.67
C LEU A 92 4.42 -10.61 8.08
N ASN A 93 5.25 -11.12 9.00
CA ASN A 93 5.09 -12.46 9.53
C ASN A 93 3.71 -12.65 10.17
N LYS A 94 3.22 -11.62 10.89
CA LYS A 94 1.88 -11.67 11.50
C LYS A 94 0.78 -11.69 10.45
N ILE A 95 0.93 -10.96 9.35
CA ILE A 95 -0.05 -10.96 8.26
C ILE A 95 -0.05 -12.31 7.53
N PHE A 96 1.13 -12.86 7.22
CA PHE A 96 1.23 -14.10 6.44
C PHE A 96 0.78 -15.33 7.23
N LEU A 97 1.01 -15.33 8.55
CA LEU A 97 0.63 -16.44 9.45
C LEU A 97 -0.74 -16.24 10.11
N HIS A 98 -1.42 -15.14 9.84
CA HIS A 98 -2.71 -14.85 10.45
C HIS A 98 -3.78 -15.88 10.03
N GLU A 99 -4.53 -16.39 11.00
CA GLU A 99 -5.64 -17.35 10.75
C GLU A 99 -6.94 -16.82 11.38
N PRO A 100 -8.05 -16.76 10.61
CA PRO A 100 -8.17 -17.05 9.18
C PRO A 100 -7.48 -15.99 8.31
N ASN A 101 -6.79 -16.44 7.23
CA ASN A 101 -6.04 -15.51 6.38
C ASN A 101 -6.95 -14.88 5.32
N TYR A 102 -7.00 -13.55 5.30
CA TYR A 102 -7.73 -12.75 4.31
C TYR A 102 -6.80 -12.12 3.27
N LEU A 103 -5.48 -12.30 3.38
CA LEU A 103 -4.54 -11.84 2.36
C LEU A 103 -4.73 -12.68 1.08
N PHE A 104 -5.11 -12.02 0.00
CA PHE A 104 -5.28 -12.66 -1.30
C PHE A 104 -4.01 -12.54 -2.15
N ASN A 105 -3.42 -11.35 -2.15
CA ASN A 105 -2.16 -11.09 -2.83
C ASN A 105 -1.32 -10.07 -2.03
N PHE A 106 -0.02 -10.14 -2.22
CA PHE A 106 0.94 -9.22 -1.62
C PHE A 106 1.94 -8.75 -2.67
N SER A 107 2.25 -7.46 -2.66
CA SER A 107 3.29 -6.89 -3.51
C SER A 107 4.14 -5.91 -2.72
N ASN A 108 5.46 -6.03 -2.81
CA ASN A 108 6.40 -5.03 -2.30
C ASN A 108 6.99 -4.24 -3.46
N ILE A 109 6.99 -2.91 -3.36
CA ILE A 109 7.54 -1.99 -4.35
C ILE A 109 8.69 -1.20 -3.71
N GLY A 110 9.89 -1.33 -4.28
CA GLY A 110 11.02 -0.51 -3.87
C GLY A 110 12.06 -1.20 -3.01
N TYR A 111 11.96 -2.52 -2.80
CA TYR A 111 12.97 -3.21 -1.99
C TYR A 111 14.38 -3.00 -2.52
N GLN A 112 15.34 -2.98 -1.60
CA GLN A 112 16.75 -2.82 -1.92
C GLN A 112 17.50 -4.11 -1.57
N THR A 113 18.18 -4.71 -2.55
CA THR A 113 18.76 -6.06 -2.46
C THR A 113 19.73 -6.24 -1.30
N TYR A 114 20.37 -5.19 -0.83
CA TYR A 114 21.31 -5.25 0.29
C TYR A 114 20.62 -5.17 1.67
N PHE A 115 19.32 -4.91 1.70
CA PHE A 115 18.50 -4.94 2.92
C PHE A 115 17.65 -6.20 3.05
N VAL A 116 17.59 -7.03 2.00
CA VAL A 116 16.71 -8.20 1.94
C VAL A 116 17.54 -9.46 1.82
N ASN A 117 17.28 -10.44 2.68
CA ASN A 117 17.95 -11.72 2.58
C ASN A 117 17.36 -12.61 1.46
N GLN A 118 18.13 -13.61 1.05
CA GLN A 118 17.73 -14.51 -0.04
C GLN A 118 16.56 -15.43 0.34
N ASP A 119 16.40 -15.74 1.63
CA ASP A 119 15.32 -16.63 2.08
C ASP A 119 13.98 -15.91 2.08
N SER A 120 13.95 -14.63 2.43
CA SER A 120 12.74 -13.78 2.27
C SER A 120 12.32 -13.68 0.80
N LEU A 121 13.26 -13.50 -0.14
CA LEU A 121 12.95 -13.52 -1.57
C LEU A 121 12.37 -14.86 -2.02
N ARG A 122 12.93 -15.98 -1.55
CA ARG A 122 12.38 -17.32 -1.85
C ARG A 122 10.98 -17.53 -1.29
N VAL A 123 10.66 -16.94 -0.13
CA VAL A 123 9.31 -16.97 0.43
C VAL A 123 8.35 -16.24 -0.50
N MET A 124 8.71 -15.03 -0.96
CA MET A 124 7.91 -14.26 -1.90
C MET A 124 7.65 -15.05 -3.20
N GLU A 125 8.69 -15.64 -3.79
CA GLU A 125 8.58 -16.46 -5.00
C GLU A 125 7.67 -17.69 -4.80
N LYS A 126 7.80 -18.40 -3.68
CA LYS A 126 6.98 -19.58 -3.36
C LYS A 126 5.51 -19.25 -3.17
N LEU A 127 5.21 -18.06 -2.65
CA LEU A 127 3.85 -17.58 -2.44
C LEU A 127 3.27 -16.89 -3.69
N PHE A 128 4.06 -16.78 -4.78
CA PHE A 128 3.71 -16.04 -5.99
C PHE A 128 3.39 -14.56 -5.72
N PHE A 129 4.07 -13.97 -4.75
CA PHE A 129 3.96 -12.56 -4.42
C PHE A 129 4.93 -11.72 -5.26
N ASP A 130 4.53 -10.50 -5.59
CA ASP A 130 5.35 -9.61 -6.40
C ASP A 130 6.36 -8.86 -5.52
N ALA A 131 7.62 -8.86 -5.93
CA ALA A 131 8.67 -8.06 -5.33
C ALA A 131 9.39 -7.27 -6.43
N VAL A 132 9.23 -5.94 -6.40
CA VAL A 132 9.81 -5.05 -7.40
C VAL A 132 10.95 -4.26 -6.77
N ARG A 133 12.15 -4.47 -7.30
CA ARG A 133 13.36 -3.82 -6.80
C ARG A 133 13.38 -2.32 -7.14
N LEU A 134 13.90 -1.50 -6.22
CA LEU A 134 14.06 -0.06 -6.43
C LEU A 134 14.76 0.25 -7.77
N GLY A 135 15.84 -0.45 -8.10
CA GLY A 135 16.60 -0.22 -9.33
C GLY A 135 15.86 -0.57 -10.63
N GLU A 136 14.75 -1.28 -10.57
CA GLU A 136 13.90 -1.60 -11.72
C GLU A 136 12.85 -0.53 -11.97
N ILE A 137 12.44 0.17 -10.91
CA ILE A 137 11.30 1.07 -10.93
C ILE A 137 11.68 2.55 -10.82
N SER A 138 12.79 2.87 -10.18
CA SER A 138 13.29 4.26 -10.09
C SER A 138 13.62 4.80 -11.48
N GLY A 139 13.16 6.00 -11.78
CA GLY A 139 13.21 6.59 -13.12
C GLY A 139 12.16 6.04 -14.11
N SER A 140 11.41 5.03 -13.71
CA SER A 140 10.33 4.41 -14.50
C SER A 140 9.12 4.07 -13.60
N VAL A 141 8.79 4.93 -12.68
CA VAL A 141 7.80 4.71 -11.63
C VAL A 141 6.40 4.37 -12.16
N HIS A 142 6.11 4.64 -13.43
CA HIS A 142 4.89 4.21 -14.10
C HIS A 142 4.72 2.68 -14.12
N LEU A 143 5.81 1.91 -13.94
CA LEU A 143 5.76 0.44 -13.81
C LEU A 143 5.11 -0.01 -12.49
N ALA A 144 5.01 0.85 -11.49
CA ALA A 144 4.27 0.58 -10.25
C ALA A 144 2.74 0.60 -10.46
N GLU A 145 2.26 1.35 -11.44
CA GLU A 145 0.82 1.57 -11.63
C GLU A 145 0.03 0.27 -11.82
N PRO A 146 0.43 -0.70 -12.67
CA PRO A 146 -0.29 -1.96 -12.84
C PRO A 146 -0.40 -2.78 -11.55
N ILE A 147 0.59 -2.71 -10.66
CA ILE A 147 0.61 -3.40 -9.36
C ILE A 147 -0.36 -2.69 -8.42
N ILE A 148 -0.22 -1.38 -8.26
CA ILE A 148 -1.04 -0.56 -7.37
C ILE A 148 -2.52 -0.58 -7.76
N ARG A 149 -2.83 -0.68 -9.05
CA ARG A 149 -4.20 -0.71 -9.59
C ARG A 149 -5.08 -1.80 -9.00
N ASN A 150 -4.51 -2.90 -8.55
CA ASN A 150 -5.25 -4.02 -7.99
C ASN A 150 -5.36 -3.99 -6.47
N ALA A 151 -4.60 -3.13 -5.79
CA ALA A 151 -4.55 -3.05 -4.34
C ALA A 151 -5.91 -2.67 -3.73
N ASN A 152 -6.27 -3.33 -2.63
CA ASN A 152 -7.34 -2.88 -1.74
C ASN A 152 -6.79 -2.02 -0.59
N MET A 153 -5.55 -2.29 -0.20
CA MET A 153 -4.85 -1.65 0.89
C MET A 153 -3.44 -1.28 0.46
N LEU A 154 -3.00 -0.05 0.77
CA LEU A 154 -1.64 0.38 0.54
C LEU A 154 -0.99 0.85 1.85
N SER A 155 0.23 0.37 2.10
CA SER A 155 1.11 0.79 3.19
C SER A 155 2.35 1.42 2.59
N PHE A 156 2.65 2.66 2.98
CA PHE A 156 3.80 3.39 2.50
C PHE A 156 4.76 3.67 3.66
N ASP A 157 5.92 3.05 3.63
CA ASP A 157 7.02 3.39 4.54
C ASP A 157 7.79 4.61 4.03
N ILE A 158 7.86 5.66 4.85
CA ILE A 158 8.61 6.87 4.52
C ILE A 158 10.12 6.60 4.41
N SER A 159 10.63 5.55 5.05
CA SER A 159 12.04 5.14 4.94
C SER A 159 12.41 4.62 3.54
N SER A 160 11.43 4.25 2.71
CA SER A 160 11.64 3.88 1.32
C SER A 160 12.06 5.07 0.43
N ILE A 161 11.85 6.30 0.92
CA ILE A 161 12.28 7.53 0.25
C ILE A 161 13.72 7.85 0.69
N ARG A 162 14.56 8.31 -0.22
CA ARG A 162 15.93 8.69 0.10
C ARG A 162 15.98 9.77 1.19
N GLY A 163 16.93 9.67 2.10
CA GLY A 163 17.04 10.56 3.26
C GLY A 163 17.26 12.04 2.92
N SER A 164 17.78 12.37 1.72
CA SER A 164 17.85 13.77 1.27
C SER A 164 16.48 14.42 1.08
N ASP A 165 15.42 13.63 0.83
CA ASP A 165 14.07 14.11 0.59
C ASP A 165 13.16 13.85 1.81
N ALA A 166 13.38 12.76 2.54
CA ALA A 166 12.60 12.36 3.71
C ALA A 166 13.51 11.85 4.85
N MET A 167 14.12 12.77 5.59
CA MET A 167 15.06 12.41 6.66
C MET A 167 14.39 12.05 7.99
N ALA A 168 13.10 12.34 8.14
CA ALA A 168 12.42 12.21 9.43
C ALA A 168 11.89 10.81 9.69
N ASN A 169 12.79 9.82 9.70
CA ASN A 169 12.53 8.44 10.11
C ASN A 169 13.80 7.83 10.72
N GLY A 170 13.64 6.70 11.43
CA GLY A 170 14.75 6.02 12.09
C GLY A 170 15.73 5.32 11.14
N ASN A 171 15.33 5.06 9.89
CA ASN A 171 16.05 4.27 8.90
C ASN A 171 16.40 5.07 7.63
N ALA A 172 16.46 6.40 7.72
CA ALA A 172 16.75 7.27 6.58
C ALA A 172 18.06 6.89 5.90
N GLY A 173 17.97 6.38 4.69
CA GLY A 173 19.11 5.93 3.88
C GLY A 173 19.48 6.91 2.76
N PRO A 174 20.69 6.79 2.16
CA PRO A 174 21.10 7.63 1.05
C PRO A 174 20.39 7.30 -0.25
N ASN A 175 19.89 6.06 -0.40
CA ASN A 175 19.16 5.57 -1.56
C ASN A 175 17.70 5.33 -1.21
N GLY A 176 16.82 5.54 -2.18
CA GLY A 176 15.36 5.41 -2.06
C GLY A 176 14.67 6.09 -3.23
N PHE A 177 13.37 6.08 -3.20
CA PHE A 177 12.58 6.87 -4.14
C PHE A 177 12.89 8.36 -4.01
N TYR A 178 12.81 9.07 -5.12
CA TYR A 178 12.77 10.52 -5.10
C TYR A 178 11.41 11.00 -4.58
N GLY A 179 11.36 12.20 -4.01
CA GLY A 179 10.10 12.77 -3.50
C GLY A 179 9.00 12.86 -4.56
N GLU A 180 9.36 13.23 -5.80
CA GLU A 180 8.42 13.24 -6.93
C GLU A 180 7.93 11.85 -7.34
N GLU A 181 8.77 10.81 -7.23
CA GLU A 181 8.38 9.42 -7.48
C GLU A 181 7.39 8.93 -6.42
N ALA A 182 7.63 9.27 -5.15
CA ALA A 182 6.71 8.97 -4.05
C ALA A 182 5.35 9.66 -4.25
N CYS A 183 5.32 10.91 -4.66
CA CYS A 183 4.11 11.62 -5.03
C CYS A 183 3.36 10.95 -6.20
N GLN A 184 4.10 10.47 -7.20
CA GLN A 184 3.51 9.80 -8.36
C GLN A 184 2.93 8.43 -7.97
N ILE A 185 3.59 7.64 -7.12
CA ILE A 185 3.07 6.39 -6.54
C ILE A 185 1.75 6.66 -5.81
N CYS A 186 1.71 7.71 -4.97
CA CYS A 186 0.49 8.10 -4.27
C CYS A 186 -0.64 8.50 -5.23
N ARG A 187 -0.32 9.18 -6.33
CA ARG A 187 -1.31 9.53 -7.36
C ARG A 187 -1.88 8.28 -8.04
N TYR A 188 -1.05 7.28 -8.33
CA TYR A 188 -1.52 5.99 -8.87
C TYR A 188 -2.43 5.26 -7.88
N ALA A 189 -2.07 5.28 -6.59
CA ALA A 189 -2.94 4.75 -5.54
C ALA A 189 -4.30 5.48 -5.51
N GLY A 190 -4.30 6.79 -5.67
CA GLY A 190 -5.52 7.58 -5.77
C GLY A 190 -6.41 7.17 -6.94
N TYR A 191 -5.85 6.95 -8.14
CA TYR A 191 -6.60 6.51 -9.32
C TYR A 191 -7.22 5.11 -9.18
N ASN A 192 -6.77 4.30 -8.24
CA ASN A 192 -7.24 2.94 -8.07
C ASN A 192 -8.66 2.91 -7.48
N ASP A 193 -9.64 2.48 -8.28
CA ASP A 193 -11.04 2.35 -7.87
C ASP A 193 -11.27 1.30 -6.78
N LYS A 194 -10.35 0.32 -6.60
CA LYS A 194 -10.46 -0.76 -5.62
C LYS A 194 -9.87 -0.39 -4.26
N LEU A 195 -8.99 0.63 -4.20
CA LEU A 195 -8.31 1.00 -2.97
C LEU A 195 -9.30 1.56 -1.95
N THR A 196 -9.34 0.97 -0.78
CA THR A 196 -10.25 1.31 0.31
C THR A 196 -9.55 1.86 1.54
N SER A 197 -8.22 1.71 1.66
CA SER A 197 -7.43 2.36 2.70
C SER A 197 -5.97 2.58 2.28
N ILE A 198 -5.35 3.64 2.81
CA ILE A 198 -3.93 3.95 2.63
C ILE A 198 -3.32 4.41 3.95
N GLY A 199 -2.11 3.93 4.25
CA GLY A 199 -1.34 4.35 5.43
C GLY A 199 0.05 4.85 5.05
N PHE A 200 0.53 5.87 5.78
CA PHE A 200 1.88 6.43 5.70
C PHE A 200 2.55 6.28 7.06
N TYR A 201 3.64 5.53 7.11
CA TYR A 201 4.26 5.05 8.35
C TYR A 201 5.72 5.45 8.47
N GLU A 202 6.31 5.25 9.63
CA GLU A 202 7.71 5.53 9.99
C GLU A 202 8.09 7.02 9.99
N PHE A 203 7.14 7.94 9.87
CA PHE A 203 7.41 9.36 10.06
C PHE A 203 7.61 9.71 11.54
N ASN A 204 8.78 10.22 11.89
CA ASN A 204 9.09 10.71 13.24
C ASN A 204 9.35 12.21 13.22
N PRO A 205 8.41 13.03 13.74
CA PRO A 205 8.54 14.50 13.75
C PRO A 205 9.79 14.99 14.49
N ALA A 206 10.33 14.20 15.45
CA ALA A 206 11.53 14.60 16.20
C ALA A 206 12.79 14.66 15.33
N TYR A 207 12.81 13.97 14.20
CA TYR A 207 13.91 13.98 13.23
C TYR A 207 13.66 14.95 12.07
N ASP A 208 12.48 15.59 11.99
CA ASP A 208 12.13 16.46 10.88
C ASP A 208 12.75 17.85 11.00
N GLN A 209 13.84 18.06 10.30
CA GLN A 209 14.48 19.37 10.24
C GLN A 209 13.70 20.29 9.28
N ASN A 210 13.27 21.42 9.80
CA ASN A 210 12.52 22.46 9.06
C ASN A 210 11.19 21.97 8.44
N GLY A 211 10.63 20.83 8.88
CA GLY A 211 9.38 20.31 8.36
C GLY A 211 9.46 19.77 6.93
N GLN A 212 10.65 19.42 6.44
CA GLN A 212 10.85 18.98 5.05
C GLN A 212 10.09 17.68 4.76
N THR A 213 10.21 16.69 5.65
CA THR A 213 9.52 15.39 5.47
C THR A 213 8.03 15.53 5.64
N ALA A 214 7.56 16.33 6.62
CA ALA A 214 6.14 16.62 6.79
C ALA A 214 5.55 17.32 5.54
N MET A 215 6.30 18.23 4.94
CA MET A 215 5.89 18.91 3.69
C MET A 215 5.79 17.91 2.53
N LEU A 216 6.75 17.01 2.39
CA LEU A 216 6.70 15.96 1.36
C LEU A 216 5.49 15.03 1.59
N MET A 217 5.25 14.58 2.83
CA MET A 217 4.06 13.77 3.14
C MET A 217 2.77 14.50 2.80
N ALA A 218 2.67 15.79 3.10
CA ALA A 218 1.51 16.59 2.70
C ALA A 218 1.31 16.63 1.18
N GLN A 219 2.41 16.71 0.39
CA GLN A 219 2.36 16.63 -1.07
C GLN A 219 1.93 15.23 -1.55
N MET A 220 2.43 14.16 -0.92
CA MET A 220 2.04 12.79 -1.23
C MET A 220 0.54 12.57 -0.99
N VAL A 221 0.02 13.02 0.17
CA VAL A 221 -1.41 12.98 0.50
C VAL A 221 -2.22 13.80 -0.51
N TRP A 222 -1.73 14.99 -0.88
CA TRP A 222 -2.39 15.82 -1.89
C TRP A 222 -2.46 15.10 -3.25
N CYS A 223 -1.36 14.49 -3.70
CA CYS A 223 -1.31 13.72 -4.94
C CYS A 223 -2.27 12.52 -4.92
N PHE A 224 -2.36 11.84 -3.77
CA PHE A 224 -3.33 10.78 -3.56
C PHE A 224 -4.78 11.29 -3.71
N ILE A 225 -5.11 12.39 -3.06
CA ILE A 225 -6.44 13.01 -3.11
C ILE A 225 -6.77 13.46 -4.54
N ASP A 226 -5.83 14.10 -5.24
CA ASP A 226 -6.00 14.48 -6.65
C ASP A 226 -6.29 13.25 -7.52
N GLY A 227 -5.54 12.16 -7.32
CA GLY A 227 -5.80 10.88 -7.97
C GLY A 227 -7.21 10.34 -7.65
N PHE A 228 -7.60 10.34 -6.38
CA PHE A 228 -8.91 9.85 -5.92
C PHE A 228 -10.08 10.55 -6.60
N TYR A 229 -10.04 11.88 -6.70
CA TYR A 229 -11.08 12.64 -7.38
C TYR A 229 -11.07 12.51 -8.91
N ASN A 230 -10.01 11.94 -9.46
CA ASN A 230 -9.88 11.62 -10.89
C ASN A 230 -10.16 10.14 -11.21
N ARG A 231 -10.69 9.36 -10.27
CA ARG A 231 -11.14 7.97 -10.50
C ARG A 231 -12.12 7.89 -11.65
N LYS A 232 -12.00 6.84 -12.44
CA LYS A 232 -12.87 6.63 -13.61
C LYS A 232 -14.07 5.73 -13.31
N ASN A 233 -14.13 5.16 -12.10
CA ASN A 233 -15.16 4.22 -11.69
C ASN A 233 -15.30 3.08 -12.71
N ASP A 234 -14.17 2.47 -13.06
CA ASP A 234 -14.12 1.35 -14.00
C ASP A 234 -14.43 0.00 -13.34
N VAL A 235 -14.28 -0.07 -12.03
CA VAL A 235 -14.53 -1.27 -11.24
C VAL A 235 -15.75 -1.05 -10.35
N PRO A 236 -16.65 -2.04 -10.26
CA PRO A 236 -16.74 -3.26 -11.05
C PRO A 236 -17.29 -3.01 -12.47
N LEU A 237 -16.87 -3.85 -13.41
CA LEU A 237 -17.29 -3.78 -14.83
C LEU A 237 -18.74 -4.27 -15.02
N PHE A 238 -19.73 -3.43 -14.74
CA PHE A 238 -21.14 -3.80 -14.78
C PHE A 238 -21.73 -3.84 -16.21
N HIS A 239 -21.25 -2.99 -17.10
CA HIS A 239 -21.86 -2.84 -18.43
C HIS A 239 -20.92 -3.30 -19.54
N LYS A 240 -21.36 -4.28 -20.36
CA LYS A 240 -20.62 -4.75 -21.53
C LYS A 240 -20.25 -3.63 -22.51
N ALA A 241 -21.02 -2.54 -22.51
CA ALA A 241 -20.74 -1.37 -23.34
C ALA A 241 -19.45 -0.62 -22.95
N ASP A 242 -19.02 -0.74 -21.70
CA ASP A 242 -17.88 0.00 -21.13
C ASP A 242 -16.53 -0.67 -21.40
N TYR A 243 -16.50 -1.89 -21.93
CA TYR A 243 -15.26 -2.62 -22.18
C TYR A 243 -15.25 -3.36 -23.52
N VAL A 244 -14.04 -3.71 -23.98
CA VAL A 244 -13.78 -4.57 -25.12
C VAL A 244 -13.23 -5.89 -24.60
N THR A 245 -13.75 -6.99 -25.13
CA THR A 245 -13.26 -8.33 -24.80
C THR A 245 -12.40 -8.84 -25.95
N TYR A 246 -11.16 -9.20 -25.64
CA TYR A 246 -10.26 -9.87 -26.54
C TYR A 246 -10.18 -11.34 -26.15
N LYS A 247 -10.33 -12.23 -27.13
CA LYS A 247 -10.20 -13.66 -26.96
C LYS A 247 -9.04 -14.16 -27.79
N THR A 248 -8.16 -14.93 -27.20
CA THR A 248 -7.06 -15.59 -27.89
C THR A 248 -6.97 -17.04 -27.48
N SER A 249 -6.73 -17.92 -28.43
CA SER A 249 -6.51 -19.33 -28.16
C SER A 249 -5.02 -19.59 -27.99
N LEU A 250 -4.66 -20.30 -26.94
CA LEU A 250 -3.33 -20.88 -26.82
C LEU A 250 -3.26 -22.11 -27.75
N THR A 251 -2.20 -22.18 -28.54
CA THR A 251 -1.95 -23.26 -29.51
C THR A 251 -2.07 -24.64 -28.90
N GLU A 252 -2.84 -25.54 -29.55
CA GLU A 252 -2.95 -26.99 -29.37
C GLU A 252 -3.82 -27.51 -28.21
N GLU A 253 -4.04 -26.78 -27.15
CA GLU A 253 -5.02 -27.15 -26.13
C GLU A 253 -6.16 -26.11 -26.11
N ALA A 254 -7.41 -26.55 -26.07
CA ALA A 254 -8.62 -25.73 -26.21
C ALA A 254 -8.83 -24.70 -25.08
N HIS A 255 -7.76 -24.07 -24.60
CA HIS A 255 -7.84 -23.01 -23.59
C HIS A 255 -7.93 -21.65 -24.26
N GLU A 256 -9.06 -21.00 -24.06
CA GLU A 256 -9.31 -19.61 -24.50
C GLU A 256 -8.93 -18.65 -23.38
N LEU A 257 -7.99 -17.73 -23.65
CA LEU A 257 -7.71 -16.61 -22.75
C LEU A 257 -8.62 -15.45 -23.12
N VAL A 258 -9.22 -14.86 -22.10
CA VAL A 258 -10.14 -13.71 -22.25
C VAL A 258 -9.52 -12.51 -21.56
N PHE A 259 -9.20 -11.48 -22.34
CA PHE A 259 -8.74 -10.19 -21.83
C PHE A 259 -9.86 -9.17 -21.94
N ILE A 260 -9.98 -8.33 -20.92
CA ILE A 260 -10.97 -7.26 -20.87
C ILE A 260 -10.23 -5.93 -20.83
N LYS A 261 -10.58 -5.02 -21.72
CA LYS A 261 -10.03 -3.68 -21.79
C LYS A 261 -11.12 -2.65 -21.57
N SER A 262 -10.96 -1.78 -20.58
CA SER A 262 -11.88 -0.67 -20.36
C SER A 262 -11.81 0.36 -21.48
N LYS A 263 -12.97 0.85 -21.93
CA LYS A 263 -13.05 1.97 -22.88
C LYS A 263 -12.88 3.34 -22.24
N LYS A 264 -13.04 3.43 -20.89
CA LYS A 264 -12.92 4.68 -20.16
C LYS A 264 -11.45 5.05 -19.88
N THR A 265 -10.65 4.04 -19.57
CA THR A 265 -9.24 4.20 -19.18
C THR A 265 -8.27 3.70 -20.22
N ASP A 266 -8.75 2.98 -21.24
CA ASP A 266 -7.94 2.30 -22.26
C ASP A 266 -6.98 1.26 -21.70
N ARG A 267 -7.34 0.64 -20.56
CA ARG A 267 -6.54 -0.33 -19.78
C ARG A 267 -7.19 -1.69 -19.75
#